data_59b2b220511123d2ca5d61e80a64db1a
#
_entry.id   59b2b220511123d2ca5d61e80a64db1a
#
_cell.length_a   1.000
_cell.length_b   1.000
_cell.length_c   1.000
_cell.angle_alpha   90.00
_cell.angle_beta   90.00
_cell.angle_gamma   90.00
#
_symmetry.space_group_name_H-M   'P 1'
#
loop_
_entity.id
_entity.type
_entity.pdbx_description
1 polymer ?
#
loop_
_entity_poly.entity_id
_entity_poly.type
_entity_poly.pdbx_seq_one_letter_code
_entity_poly.pdbx_strand_id
1 'polypeptide(L)'
;MQQKVTEEITALYRYEQACAVGVDYVYKATPEEVKIQDNFNTYVMKILEIFKPGKDIVKPEDKRDFISHVKCKDLLDLKTGKNYLMWGVSTDLWQTTSGYNYMVGNETWVEWWPTDRECQDRKNQKQCDDYFELSETLSDFGC
;
A
#
# COMPACT_ATOMS: atom_id res chain seq x y z
N MET A 1 8.23 0.61 -5.21
CA MET A 1 8.06 2.03 -4.83
C MET A 1 6.80 2.60 -5.46
N GLN A 2 6.45 3.84 -5.09
CA GLN A 2 5.21 4.46 -5.55
C GLN A 2 5.08 4.43 -7.08
N GLN A 3 3.93 3.97 -7.57
CA GLN A 3 3.65 3.87 -9.00
C GLN A 3 2.82 5.06 -9.45
N LYS A 4 3.09 5.53 -10.67
CA LYS A 4 2.24 6.53 -11.30
C LYS A 4 1.04 5.84 -11.93
N VAL A 5 -0.14 6.39 -11.70
CA VAL A 5 -1.36 5.89 -12.35
C VAL A 5 -1.33 6.33 -13.81
N THR A 6 -1.48 5.37 -14.73
CA THR A 6 -1.60 5.62 -16.16
C THR A 6 -2.95 5.09 -16.64
N GLU A 7 -3.33 5.46 -17.85
CA GLU A 7 -4.59 4.99 -18.43
C GLU A 7 -4.61 3.47 -18.62
N GLU A 8 -3.44 2.83 -18.76
CA GLU A 8 -3.34 1.40 -18.95
C GLU A 8 -3.51 0.61 -17.65
N ILE A 9 -3.42 1.28 -16.49
CA ILE A 9 -3.59 0.61 -15.20
C ILE A 9 -5.07 0.51 -14.88
N THR A 10 -5.60 -0.70 -14.99
CA THR A 10 -7.01 -1.01 -14.74
C THR A 10 -7.18 -1.77 -13.42
N ALA A 11 -8.44 -1.95 -13.01
CA ALA A 11 -8.75 -2.80 -11.86
C ALA A 11 -8.25 -4.22 -12.07
N LEU A 12 -8.44 -4.77 -13.27
CA LEU A 12 -7.97 -6.12 -13.60
C LEU A 12 -6.45 -6.23 -13.52
N TYR A 13 -5.73 -5.25 -14.05
CA TYR A 13 -4.27 -5.23 -13.98
C TYR A 13 -3.81 -5.24 -12.51
N ARG A 14 -4.40 -4.38 -11.69
CA ARG A 14 -4.06 -4.34 -10.26
C ARG A 14 -4.35 -5.67 -9.58
N TYR A 15 -5.49 -6.27 -9.89
CA TYR A 15 -5.88 -7.58 -9.34
C TYR A 15 -4.85 -8.65 -9.69
N GLU A 16 -4.45 -8.72 -10.95
CA GLU A 16 -3.47 -9.70 -11.42
C GLU A 16 -2.11 -9.50 -10.76
N GLN A 17 -1.66 -8.25 -10.63
CA GLN A 17 -0.38 -7.94 -10.00
C GLN A 17 -0.40 -8.22 -8.50
N ALA A 18 -1.46 -7.83 -7.82
CA ALA A 18 -1.62 -8.06 -6.38
C ALA A 18 -1.69 -9.55 -6.05
N CYS A 19 -2.29 -10.35 -6.92
CA CYS A 19 -2.44 -11.79 -6.73
C CYS A 19 -1.32 -12.60 -7.37
N ALA A 20 -0.29 -11.95 -7.89
CA ALA A 20 0.85 -12.65 -8.52
C ALA A 20 1.59 -13.51 -7.49
N VAL A 21 2.19 -14.60 -7.98
CA VAL A 21 3.02 -15.47 -7.15
C VAL A 21 4.18 -14.65 -6.56
N GLY A 22 4.39 -14.78 -5.25
CA GLY A 22 5.43 -14.07 -4.54
C GLY A 22 4.94 -12.83 -3.79
N VAL A 23 3.76 -12.32 -4.11
CA VAL A 23 3.17 -11.24 -3.32
C VAL A 23 2.66 -11.82 -2.00
N ASP A 24 3.21 -11.30 -0.88
CA ASP A 24 2.91 -11.82 0.45
C ASP A 24 1.67 -11.16 1.05
N TYR A 25 1.57 -9.83 0.96
CA TYR A 25 0.49 -9.08 1.57
C TYR A 25 -0.10 -8.06 0.58
N VAL A 26 -1.37 -7.74 0.77
CA VAL A 26 -2.05 -6.65 0.05
C VAL A 26 -2.89 -5.88 1.05
N TYR A 27 -2.55 -4.61 1.28
CA TYR A 27 -3.21 -3.75 2.26
C TYR A 27 -3.68 -2.44 1.66
N LYS A 28 -4.73 -1.89 2.26
CA LYS A 28 -5.04 -0.47 2.18
C LYS A 28 -4.61 0.15 3.51
N ALA A 29 -3.78 1.17 3.47
CA ALA A 29 -3.19 1.75 4.67
C ALA A 29 -3.06 3.27 4.56
N THR A 30 -2.93 3.93 5.72
CA THR A 30 -2.77 5.37 5.80
C THR A 30 -1.63 5.72 6.73
N PRO A 31 -0.73 6.65 6.34
CA PRO A 31 0.33 7.08 7.25
C PRO A 31 -0.24 7.96 8.35
N GLU A 32 0.09 7.61 9.59
CA GLU A 32 -0.26 8.42 10.75
C GLU A 32 0.88 9.31 11.20
N GLU A 33 2.11 8.87 10.97
CA GLU A 33 3.30 9.60 11.35
C GLU A 33 4.40 9.33 10.33
N VAL A 34 5.20 10.34 10.04
CA VAL A 34 6.37 10.22 9.17
C VAL A 34 7.59 10.67 9.97
N LYS A 35 8.56 9.79 10.12
CA LYS A 35 9.82 10.05 10.81
C LYS A 35 10.92 10.15 9.77
N ILE A 36 11.48 11.34 9.61
CA ILE A 36 12.55 11.59 8.64
C ILE A 36 13.89 11.42 9.33
N GLN A 37 14.73 10.55 8.81
CA GLN A 37 16.06 10.24 9.32
C GLN A 37 17.11 10.44 8.22
N ASP A 38 18.40 10.36 8.59
CA ASP A 38 19.48 10.67 7.66
C ASP A 38 19.53 9.72 6.47
N ASN A 39 19.36 8.41 6.72
CA ASN A 39 19.53 7.37 5.69
C ASN A 39 18.22 6.72 5.25
N PHE A 40 17.14 6.93 5.99
CA PHE A 40 15.85 6.34 5.67
C PHE A 40 14.72 7.11 6.34
N ASN A 41 13.53 6.97 5.79
CA ASN A 41 12.31 7.51 6.37
C ASN A 41 11.46 6.34 6.89
N THR A 42 10.84 6.54 8.04
CA THR A 42 9.90 5.58 8.60
C THR A 42 8.49 6.15 8.53
N TYR A 43 7.60 5.41 7.90
CA TYR A 43 6.19 5.72 7.84
C TYR A 43 5.45 4.79 8.79
N VAL A 44 4.83 5.37 9.83
CA VAL A 44 3.97 4.59 10.72
C VAL A 44 2.62 4.48 10.04
N MET A 45 2.33 3.32 9.47
CA MET A 45 1.12 3.09 8.70
C MET A 45 0.06 2.40 9.55
N LYS A 46 -1.15 2.94 9.52
CA LYS A 46 -2.32 2.26 10.08
C LYS A 46 -2.94 1.42 8.97
N ILE A 47 -3.10 0.13 9.21
CA ILE A 47 -3.71 -0.80 8.25
C ILE A 47 -5.22 -0.59 8.30
N LEU A 48 -5.82 -0.22 7.18
CA LEU A 48 -7.26 0.03 7.08
C LEU A 48 -8.03 -1.21 6.64
N GLU A 49 -7.52 -1.88 5.61
CA GLU A 49 -8.11 -3.10 5.07
C GLU A 49 -7.02 -4.09 4.69
N ILE A 50 -7.31 -5.36 4.86
CA ILE A 50 -6.41 -6.45 4.50
C ILE A 50 -7.08 -7.25 3.39
N PHE A 51 -6.58 -7.12 2.17
CA PHE A 51 -7.11 -7.86 1.01
C PHE A 51 -6.44 -9.22 0.88
N LYS A 52 -5.19 -9.32 1.29
CA LYS A 52 -4.45 -10.57 1.34
C LYS A 52 -3.58 -10.57 2.59
N PRO A 53 -3.80 -11.49 3.55
CA PRO A 53 -2.93 -11.62 4.70
C PRO A 53 -1.62 -12.26 4.29
N GLY A 54 -0.51 -11.71 4.83
CA GLY A 54 0.82 -12.25 4.63
C GLY A 54 1.32 -13.02 5.84
N LYS A 55 2.64 -13.15 5.92
CA LYS A 55 3.25 -13.84 7.08
C LYS A 55 3.12 -13.04 8.37
N ASP A 56 2.93 -11.74 8.28
CA ASP A 56 2.63 -10.90 9.43
C ASP A 56 1.12 -10.91 9.68
N ILE A 57 0.72 -11.31 10.88
CA ILE A 57 -0.69 -11.37 11.24
C ILE A 57 -1.13 -10.00 11.74
N VAL A 58 -1.86 -9.27 10.91
CA VAL A 58 -2.37 -7.93 11.22
C VAL A 58 -3.88 -7.92 11.20
N LYS A 59 -4.46 -6.93 11.89
CA LYS A 59 -5.90 -6.64 11.91
C LYS A 59 -6.11 -5.21 11.46
N PRO A 60 -7.31 -4.86 10.96
CA PRO A 60 -7.64 -3.45 10.74
C PRO A 60 -7.37 -2.62 12.00
N GLU A 61 -6.83 -1.44 11.82
CA GLU A 61 -6.39 -0.50 12.86
C GLU A 61 -5.00 -0.78 13.43
N ASP A 62 -4.40 -1.95 13.18
CA ASP A 62 -3.02 -2.21 13.58
C ASP A 62 -2.07 -1.27 12.86
N LYS A 63 -0.96 -0.94 13.53
CA LYS A 63 0.07 -0.06 12.98
C LYS A 63 1.35 -0.84 12.72
N ARG A 64 2.01 -0.51 11.62
CA ARG A 64 3.30 -1.10 11.26
C ARG A 64 4.21 -0.04 10.68
N ASP A 65 5.50 -0.20 10.90
CA ASP A 65 6.51 0.70 10.35
C ASP A 65 6.89 0.24 8.94
N PHE A 66 6.76 1.15 7.97
CA PHE A 66 7.21 0.96 6.60
C PHE A 66 8.44 1.85 6.41
N ILE A 67 9.55 1.24 6.04
CA ILE A 67 10.86 1.90 6.02
C ILE A 67 11.33 2.04 4.59
N SER A 68 11.61 3.27 4.18
CA SER A 68 12.07 3.62 2.85
C SER A 68 13.45 4.23 2.92
N HIS A 69 14.38 3.71 2.12
CA HIS A 69 15.72 4.31 2.01
C HIS A 69 15.61 5.75 1.48
N VAL A 70 16.46 6.63 1.99
CA VAL A 70 16.44 8.04 1.61
C VAL A 70 16.58 8.26 0.11
N LYS A 71 17.26 7.38 -0.61
CA LYS A 71 17.37 7.45 -2.07
C LYS A 71 16.04 7.28 -2.79
N CYS A 72 15.04 6.72 -2.13
CA CYS A 72 13.68 6.59 -2.67
C CYS A 72 12.78 7.75 -2.25
N LYS A 73 13.30 8.72 -1.53
CA LYS A 73 12.54 9.82 -0.94
C LYS A 73 11.73 10.60 -1.98
N ASP A 74 12.31 10.86 -3.14
CA ASP A 74 11.64 11.62 -4.19
C ASP A 74 10.60 10.79 -4.93
N LEU A 75 10.68 9.46 -4.84
CA LEU A 75 9.74 8.53 -5.46
C LEU A 75 8.64 8.10 -4.50
N LEU A 76 8.91 8.14 -3.20
CA LEU A 76 7.97 7.75 -2.17
C LEU A 76 7.74 8.92 -1.22
N ASP A 77 6.60 9.57 -1.37
CA ASP A 77 6.21 10.72 -0.55
C ASP A 77 4.79 10.48 -0.03
N LEU A 78 4.69 9.65 1.01
CA LEU A 78 3.41 9.33 1.61
C LEU A 78 2.97 10.47 2.54
N LYS A 79 1.72 10.88 2.39
CA LYS A 79 1.16 12.01 3.14
C LYS A 79 0.19 11.51 4.20
N THR A 80 0.28 12.07 5.40
CA THR A 80 -0.72 11.82 6.44
C THR A 80 -2.10 12.28 5.95
N GLY A 81 -3.14 11.54 6.32
CA GLY A 81 -4.49 11.83 5.87
C GLY A 81 -4.84 11.31 4.47
N LYS A 82 -3.89 10.71 3.77
CA LYS A 82 -4.09 10.07 2.48
C LYS A 82 -4.09 8.55 2.66
N ASN A 83 -4.79 7.85 1.78
CA ASN A 83 -4.81 6.39 1.79
C ASN A 83 -4.01 5.83 0.62
N TYR A 84 -3.47 4.64 0.80
CA TYR A 84 -2.61 4.00 -0.20
C TYR A 84 -2.93 2.52 -0.31
N LEU A 85 -2.89 2.02 -1.54
CA LEU A 85 -2.87 0.59 -1.83
C LEU A 85 -1.42 0.14 -1.84
N MET A 86 -1.11 -0.89 -1.06
CA MET A 86 0.26 -1.39 -0.93
C MET A 86 0.28 -2.90 -0.99
N TRP A 87 1.26 -3.46 -1.69
CA TRP A 87 1.59 -4.87 -1.61
C TRP A 87 3.08 -5.08 -1.76
N GLY A 88 3.56 -6.21 -1.26
CA GLY A 88 4.98 -6.50 -1.28
C GLY A 88 5.27 -7.96 -1.05
N VAL A 89 6.57 -8.27 -1.00
CA VAL A 89 7.08 -9.62 -0.91
C VAL A 89 7.53 -9.93 0.52
N SER A 90 7.54 -11.21 0.88
CA SER A 90 7.86 -11.64 2.25
C SER A 90 9.29 -11.33 2.67
N THR A 91 10.23 -11.29 1.73
CA THR A 91 11.63 -10.98 2.03
C THR A 91 11.85 -9.52 2.43
N ASP A 92 10.90 -8.65 2.16
CA ASP A 92 10.93 -7.26 2.60
C ASP A 92 10.35 -7.06 4.01
N LEU A 93 9.84 -8.11 4.64
CA LEU A 93 9.38 -8.07 6.02
C LEU A 93 10.51 -8.56 6.94
N TRP A 94 11.00 -7.66 7.79
CA TRP A 94 12.09 -7.95 8.72
C TRP A 94 11.54 -8.08 10.11
N GLN A 95 11.70 -9.25 10.71
CA GLN A 95 11.24 -9.52 12.07
C GLN A 95 12.13 -8.81 13.09
N THR A 96 11.48 -8.15 14.03
CA THR A 96 12.12 -7.50 15.16
C THR A 96 11.56 -8.07 16.46
N THR A 97 12.08 -7.63 17.59
CA THR A 97 11.57 -8.07 18.90
C THR A 97 10.13 -7.64 19.14
N SER A 98 9.67 -6.59 18.48
CA SER A 98 8.32 -6.03 18.64
C SER A 98 7.37 -6.38 17.48
N GLY A 99 7.82 -7.16 16.48
CA GLY A 99 7.03 -7.55 15.33
C GLY A 99 7.77 -7.40 14.03
N TYR A 100 7.06 -7.07 12.95
CA TYR A 100 7.66 -6.90 11.64
C TYR A 100 7.80 -5.44 11.26
N ASN A 101 8.93 -5.12 10.63
CA ASN A 101 9.12 -3.89 9.87
C ASN A 101 9.00 -4.24 8.38
N TYR A 102 8.35 -3.37 7.64
CA TYR A 102 8.14 -3.54 6.21
C TYR A 102 9.12 -2.65 5.45
N MET A 103 9.98 -3.28 4.69
CA MET A 103 10.91 -2.53 3.84
C MET A 103 10.22 -2.17 2.54
N VAL A 104 10.32 -0.91 2.14
CA VAL A 104 9.77 -0.44 0.86
C VAL A 104 10.89 -0.43 -0.15
N GLY A 105 10.82 -1.31 -1.13
CA GLY A 105 11.85 -1.51 -2.12
C GLY A 105 11.30 -1.62 -3.54
N ASN A 106 12.11 -2.18 -4.43
CA ASN A 106 11.76 -2.28 -5.85
C ASN A 106 10.54 -3.17 -6.12
N GLU A 107 10.29 -4.13 -5.24
CA GLU A 107 9.17 -5.06 -5.40
C GLU A 107 7.94 -4.65 -4.59
N THR A 108 7.96 -3.46 -4.02
CA THR A 108 6.84 -2.93 -3.26
C THR A 108 5.99 -2.06 -4.17
N TRP A 109 4.70 -2.36 -4.24
CA TRP A 109 3.73 -1.51 -4.93
C TRP A 109 3.15 -0.52 -3.94
N VAL A 110 3.13 0.76 -4.30
CA VAL A 110 2.50 1.81 -3.50
C VAL A 110 1.77 2.73 -4.45
N GLU A 111 0.46 2.89 -4.24
CA GLU A 111 -0.36 3.70 -5.10
C GLU A 111 -1.40 4.45 -4.27
N TRP A 112 -1.58 5.75 -4.58
CA TRP A 112 -2.56 6.58 -3.89
C TRP A 112 -3.98 6.05 -4.12
N TRP A 113 -4.72 5.88 -3.03
CA TRP A 113 -6.12 5.48 -3.04
C TRP A 113 -6.97 6.65 -2.56
N PRO A 114 -7.69 7.36 -3.44
CA PRO A 114 -8.47 8.52 -3.03
C PRO A 114 -9.48 8.19 -1.94
N THR A 115 -9.63 9.11 -0.99
CA THR A 115 -10.69 9.00 0.03
C THR A 115 -12.05 9.30 -0.61
N ASP A 116 -13.13 8.96 0.08
CA ASP A 116 -14.48 9.26 -0.40
C ASP A 116 -14.65 10.74 -0.72
N ARG A 117 -14.07 11.61 0.09
CA ARG A 117 -14.09 13.05 -0.14
C ARG A 117 -13.35 13.42 -1.41
N GLU A 118 -12.17 12.84 -1.64
CA GLU A 118 -11.37 13.07 -2.84
C GLU A 118 -12.06 12.53 -4.09
N CYS A 119 -12.86 11.48 -3.95
CA CYS A 119 -13.63 10.89 -5.04
C CYS A 119 -14.78 11.77 -5.53
N GLN A 120 -15.13 12.82 -4.80
CA GLN A 120 -16.14 13.79 -5.24
C GLN A 120 -15.61 14.69 -6.35
N ASP A 121 -14.30 14.79 -6.52
CA ASP A 121 -13.68 15.51 -7.61
C ASP A 121 -13.70 14.63 -8.88
N ARG A 122 -14.21 15.19 -9.97
CA ARG A 122 -14.36 14.49 -11.25
C ARG A 122 -13.07 13.89 -11.78
N LYS A 123 -11.95 14.57 -11.56
CA LYS A 123 -10.65 14.09 -12.06
C LYS A 123 -10.22 12.79 -11.42
N ASN A 124 -10.76 12.46 -10.24
CA ASN A 124 -10.43 11.24 -9.50
C ASN A 124 -11.44 10.12 -9.71
N GLN A 125 -12.51 10.37 -10.47
CA GLN A 125 -13.63 9.44 -10.59
C GLN A 125 -13.21 8.09 -11.17
N LYS A 126 -12.43 8.10 -12.24
CA LYS A 126 -11.98 6.84 -12.86
C LYS A 126 -11.16 6.00 -11.89
N GLN A 127 -10.24 6.62 -11.18
CA GLN A 127 -9.40 5.92 -10.21
C GLN A 127 -10.23 5.37 -9.05
N CYS A 128 -11.20 6.14 -8.58
CA CYS A 128 -12.09 5.69 -7.51
C CYS A 128 -12.95 4.51 -7.96
N ASP A 129 -13.47 4.55 -9.19
CA ASP A 129 -14.24 3.46 -9.75
C ASP A 129 -13.40 2.19 -9.90
N ASP A 130 -12.15 2.33 -10.36
CA ASP A 130 -11.22 1.22 -10.48
C ASP A 130 -10.91 0.56 -9.13
N TYR A 131 -10.71 1.37 -8.09
CA TYR A 131 -10.45 0.83 -6.75
C TYR A 131 -11.69 0.19 -6.14
N PHE A 132 -12.86 0.75 -6.38
CA PHE A 132 -14.10 0.12 -5.93
C PHE A 132 -14.25 -1.27 -6.56
N GLU A 133 -14.04 -1.37 -7.86
CA GLU A 133 -14.07 -2.65 -8.58
C GLU A 133 -13.01 -3.61 -8.05
N LEU A 134 -11.80 -3.13 -7.83
CA LEU A 134 -10.70 -3.94 -7.29
C LEU A 134 -11.06 -4.49 -5.90
N SER A 135 -11.56 -3.64 -5.01
CA SER A 135 -11.89 -4.06 -3.65
C SER A 135 -13.00 -5.10 -3.63
N GLU A 136 -14.02 -4.95 -4.49
CA GLU A 136 -15.07 -5.94 -4.64
C GLU A 136 -14.52 -7.27 -5.17
N THR A 137 -13.68 -7.22 -6.18
CA THR A 137 -13.07 -8.42 -6.76
C THR A 137 -12.23 -9.19 -5.73
N LEU A 138 -11.41 -8.47 -4.98
CA LEU A 138 -10.58 -9.07 -3.94
C LEU A 138 -11.42 -9.63 -2.80
N SER A 139 -12.51 -8.95 -2.44
CA SER A 139 -13.40 -9.42 -1.38
C SER A 139 -14.20 -10.65 -1.79
N ASP A 140 -14.64 -10.70 -3.04
CA ASP A 140 -15.51 -11.78 -3.54
C ASP A 140 -14.71 -13.04 -3.92
N PHE A 141 -13.55 -12.85 -4.52
CA PHE A 141 -12.78 -13.97 -5.08
C PHE A 141 -11.45 -14.23 -4.36
N GLY A 142 -10.91 -13.22 -3.67
CA GLY A 142 -9.58 -13.30 -3.09
C GLY A 142 -8.51 -13.46 -4.17
N CYS A 143 -7.40 -13.99 -3.80
CA CYS A 143 -6.35 -14.43 -4.72
C CYS A 143 -6.40 -15.99 -4.83
#